data_3b7f289b4d90a5684d6590606508f1b2
#
_entry.id   3b7f289b4d90a5684d6590606508f1b2
#
_cell.length_a   1.000
_cell.length_b   1.000
_cell.length_c   1.000
_cell.angle_alpha   90.00
_cell.angle_beta   90.00
_cell.angle_gamma   90.00
#
_symmetry.space_group_name_H-M   'P 1'
#
loop_
_entity.id
_entity.type
_entity.pdbx_description
1 polymer ?
#
loop_
_entity_poly.entity_id
_entity_poly.type
_entity_poly.pdbx_seq_one_letter_code
_entity_poly.pdbx_strand_id
1 'polypeptide(L)'
;MKEDASSAEDKKDEPAKYSNMDFTVCVDAGHGDYDGGTTDASGKRYEKDDNLKVALEVQKYLEKYGVNVVMIRDDDSFLELDERCAKANNAKADMYVSLHRNSYDGDISGVEVWVNNSEPEYDTKLAQNILDGLEKVGISENRGVQYGYVGNSGVNYYINADTVMPSCLVELGFITEDVDNKLFDEHLTEYGQAIADGIVQTAVDVGLVDESGKRLMSEQLISPEKPVNNKDSSSAVDAMTQPMQTDSSADIYNTQENEWY
;
A
#
# COMPACT_ATOMS: atom_id res chain seq x y z
N MET A 1 -31.31 -10.51 -41.21
CA MET A 1 -30.69 -10.03 -39.95
C MET A 1 -29.66 -11.08 -39.55
N LYS A 2 -28.38 -10.78 -39.71
CA LYS A 2 -27.29 -11.62 -39.22
C LYS A 2 -26.81 -10.96 -37.97
N GLU A 3 -26.86 -11.66 -36.85
CA GLU A 3 -26.26 -11.27 -35.58
C GLU A 3 -24.73 -11.45 -35.70
N ASP A 4 -24.00 -10.34 -35.60
CA ASP A 4 -22.55 -10.35 -35.44
C ASP A 4 -22.24 -10.73 -33.98
N ALA A 5 -21.85 -11.97 -33.79
CA ALA A 5 -21.23 -12.42 -32.57
C ALA A 5 -19.79 -11.85 -32.53
N SER A 6 -19.59 -10.77 -31.77
CA SER A 6 -18.26 -10.27 -31.43
C SER A 6 -17.54 -11.36 -30.66
N SER A 7 -16.52 -11.95 -31.29
CA SER A 7 -15.58 -12.87 -30.67
C SER A 7 -14.79 -12.15 -29.59
N ALA A 8 -14.98 -12.55 -28.33
CA ALA A 8 -14.00 -12.28 -27.29
C ALA A 8 -12.69 -12.97 -27.72
N GLU A 9 -11.68 -12.19 -28.09
CA GLU A 9 -10.35 -12.70 -28.29
C GLU A 9 -9.83 -13.17 -26.94
N ASP A 10 -9.63 -14.47 -26.79
CA ASP A 10 -8.87 -15.07 -25.70
C ASP A 10 -7.46 -14.43 -25.70
N LYS A 11 -7.24 -13.46 -24.79
CA LYS A 11 -5.88 -12.99 -24.48
C LYS A 11 -5.13 -14.22 -24.00
N LYS A 12 -4.22 -14.74 -24.82
CA LYS A 12 -3.26 -15.78 -24.41
C LYS A 12 -2.58 -15.28 -23.15
N ASP A 13 -2.66 -16.09 -22.09
CA ASP A 13 -1.92 -15.85 -20.84
C ASP A 13 -0.42 -15.74 -21.21
N GLU A 14 0.13 -14.54 -21.14
CA GLU A 14 1.56 -14.37 -21.22
C GLU A 14 2.23 -15.09 -20.04
N PRO A 15 3.41 -15.70 -20.24
CA PRO A 15 4.13 -16.33 -19.16
C PRO A 15 4.37 -15.31 -18.04
N ALA A 16 4.15 -15.71 -16.79
CA ALA A 16 4.38 -14.85 -15.64
C ALA A 16 5.84 -14.38 -15.64
N LYS A 17 6.07 -13.09 -15.36
CA LYS A 17 7.41 -12.48 -15.26
C LYS A 17 8.28 -13.18 -14.22
N TYR A 18 7.66 -13.62 -13.12
CA TYR A 18 8.29 -14.33 -12.01
C TYR A 18 7.60 -15.67 -11.77
N SER A 19 8.30 -16.61 -11.11
CA SER A 19 7.73 -17.90 -10.72
C SER A 19 8.47 -18.49 -9.53
N ASN A 20 7.76 -19.28 -8.72
CA ASN A 20 8.30 -19.99 -7.56
C ASN A 20 8.99 -19.07 -6.52
N MET A 21 8.47 -17.87 -6.32
CA MET A 21 9.01 -16.90 -5.36
C MET A 21 8.72 -17.35 -3.92
N ASP A 22 9.76 -17.82 -3.21
CA ASP A 22 9.67 -18.42 -1.87
C ASP A 22 9.84 -17.38 -0.76
N PHE A 23 8.80 -16.56 -0.57
CA PHE A 23 8.69 -15.62 0.56
C PHE A 23 7.23 -15.31 0.88
N THR A 24 7.00 -14.65 2.01
CA THR A 24 5.65 -14.30 2.49
C THR A 24 5.46 -12.79 2.50
N VAL A 25 4.33 -12.30 1.97
CA VAL A 25 3.95 -10.90 2.06
C VAL A 25 2.57 -10.72 2.66
N CYS A 26 2.40 -9.71 3.52
CA CYS A 26 1.10 -9.21 3.94
C CYS A 26 0.63 -8.12 2.98
N VAL A 27 -0.59 -8.27 2.46
CA VAL A 27 -1.30 -7.26 1.68
C VAL A 27 -2.49 -6.79 2.50
N ASP A 28 -2.52 -5.49 2.75
CA ASP A 28 -3.52 -4.82 3.57
C ASP A 28 -4.37 -3.89 2.71
N ALA A 29 -5.65 -4.21 2.57
CA ALA A 29 -6.63 -3.26 2.06
C ALA A 29 -7.07 -2.37 3.22
N GLY A 30 -6.69 -1.09 3.21
CA GLY A 30 -7.04 -0.16 4.29
C GLY A 30 -8.54 -0.05 4.52
N HIS A 31 -8.95 0.31 5.74
CA HIS A 31 -10.36 0.45 6.15
C HIS A 31 -11.16 -0.87 6.09
N GLY A 32 -12.50 -0.78 6.03
CA GLY A 32 -13.42 -1.93 5.90
C GLY A 32 -14.66 -1.80 6.78
N ASP A 33 -15.76 -2.48 6.41
CA ASP A 33 -17.05 -2.50 7.09
C ASP A 33 -17.56 -1.06 7.39
N TYR A 34 -17.73 -0.69 8.65
CA TYR A 34 -18.22 0.64 9.07
C TYR A 34 -17.18 1.77 8.85
N ASP A 35 -15.90 1.44 8.75
CA ASP A 35 -14.85 2.38 8.37
C ASP A 35 -14.78 2.46 6.84
N GLY A 36 -15.38 3.49 6.29
CA GLY A 36 -15.41 3.72 4.84
C GLY A 36 -14.12 4.29 4.28
N GLY A 37 -13.23 4.78 5.14
CA GLY A 37 -12.16 5.69 4.70
C GLY A 37 -12.74 6.99 4.15
N THR A 38 -11.99 7.66 3.31
CA THR A 38 -12.47 8.86 2.62
C THR A 38 -13.37 8.55 1.42
N THR A 39 -13.97 9.57 0.83
CA THR A 39 -14.89 9.43 -0.31
C THR A 39 -14.52 10.36 -1.46
N ASP A 40 -15.03 10.04 -2.65
CA ASP A 40 -15.02 10.98 -3.78
C ASP A 40 -15.84 12.24 -3.46
N ALA A 41 -15.71 13.28 -4.28
CA ALA A 41 -16.44 14.51 -4.11
C ALA A 41 -17.99 14.34 -4.12
N SER A 42 -18.51 13.24 -4.65
CA SER A 42 -19.95 12.92 -4.66
C SER A 42 -20.42 12.20 -3.40
N GLY A 43 -19.51 11.71 -2.55
CA GLY A 43 -19.80 10.91 -1.37
C GLY A 43 -20.34 9.50 -1.67
N LYS A 44 -20.09 8.95 -2.87
CA LYS A 44 -20.62 7.65 -3.31
C LYS A 44 -19.57 6.58 -3.52
N ARG A 45 -18.32 6.96 -3.81
CA ARG A 45 -17.19 6.08 -3.93
C ARG A 45 -16.46 6.08 -2.60
N TYR A 46 -16.31 4.93 -1.97
CA TYR A 46 -15.60 4.77 -0.71
C TYR A 46 -14.20 4.24 -0.95
N GLU A 47 -13.26 4.77 -0.22
CA GLU A 47 -11.86 4.34 -0.26
C GLU A 47 -11.71 2.86 0.04
N LYS A 48 -12.38 2.33 1.07
CA LYS A 48 -12.35 0.91 1.45
C LYS A 48 -12.64 -0.05 0.28
N ASP A 49 -13.54 0.36 -0.64
CA ASP A 49 -13.95 -0.46 -1.78
C ASP A 49 -12.86 -0.49 -2.85
N ASP A 50 -12.20 0.64 -3.10
CA ASP A 50 -11.08 0.73 -4.03
C ASP A 50 -9.86 0.00 -3.49
N ASN A 51 -9.55 0.17 -2.19
CA ASN A 51 -8.45 -0.52 -1.53
C ASN A 51 -8.61 -2.05 -1.63
N LEU A 52 -9.82 -2.56 -1.42
CA LEU A 52 -10.10 -4.00 -1.56
C LEU A 52 -9.91 -4.48 -3.00
N LYS A 53 -10.40 -3.73 -3.99
CA LYS A 53 -10.26 -4.10 -5.41
C LYS A 53 -8.80 -4.25 -5.81
N VAL A 54 -7.97 -3.26 -5.50
CA VAL A 54 -6.54 -3.31 -5.87
C VAL A 54 -5.79 -4.36 -5.07
N ALA A 55 -6.11 -4.56 -3.79
CA ALA A 55 -5.49 -5.60 -2.96
C ALA A 55 -5.74 -7.01 -3.50
N LEU A 56 -6.94 -7.29 -4.01
CA LEU A 56 -7.27 -8.56 -4.64
C LEU A 56 -6.52 -8.77 -5.98
N GLU A 57 -6.30 -7.71 -6.76
CA GLU A 57 -5.45 -7.82 -7.96
C GLU A 57 -3.98 -8.04 -7.59
N VAL A 58 -3.45 -7.38 -6.54
CA VAL A 58 -2.09 -7.63 -6.02
C VAL A 58 -1.95 -9.08 -5.57
N GLN A 59 -2.89 -9.60 -4.77
CA GLN A 59 -2.92 -11.01 -4.34
C GLN A 59 -2.83 -11.95 -5.54
N LYS A 60 -3.68 -11.77 -6.52
CA LYS A 60 -3.76 -12.60 -7.72
C LYS A 60 -2.41 -12.71 -8.46
N TYR A 61 -1.70 -11.59 -8.63
CA TYR A 61 -0.39 -11.60 -9.28
C TYR A 61 0.70 -12.20 -8.42
N LEU A 62 0.74 -11.89 -7.12
CA LEU A 62 1.70 -12.47 -6.20
C LEU A 62 1.54 -14.01 -6.11
N GLU A 63 0.31 -14.52 -6.01
CA GLU A 63 0.03 -15.95 -6.02
C GLU A 63 0.44 -16.61 -7.35
N LYS A 64 0.21 -15.94 -8.48
CA LYS A 64 0.68 -16.40 -9.80
C LYS A 64 2.21 -16.49 -9.88
N TYR A 65 2.91 -15.66 -9.13
CA TYR A 65 4.38 -15.68 -9.02
C TYR A 65 4.90 -16.72 -8.01
N GLY A 66 4.03 -17.34 -7.24
CA GLY A 66 4.37 -18.35 -6.24
C GLY A 66 4.68 -17.78 -4.85
N VAL A 67 4.40 -16.49 -4.63
CA VAL A 67 4.54 -15.82 -3.33
C VAL A 67 3.44 -16.31 -2.38
N ASN A 68 3.77 -16.55 -1.11
CA ASN A 68 2.78 -16.80 -0.08
C ASN A 68 2.16 -15.48 0.39
N VAL A 69 0.85 -15.29 0.14
CA VAL A 69 0.15 -14.04 0.44
C VAL A 69 -0.71 -14.20 1.69
N VAL A 70 -0.57 -13.27 2.62
CA VAL A 70 -1.44 -13.14 3.79
C VAL A 70 -2.25 -11.86 3.62
N MET A 71 -3.51 -12.00 3.21
CA MET A 71 -4.42 -10.86 3.15
C MET A 71 -4.81 -10.44 4.56
N ILE A 72 -4.73 -9.14 4.87
CA ILE A 72 -5.27 -8.61 6.15
C ILE A 72 -6.79 -8.75 6.13
N ARG A 73 -7.43 -8.32 5.06
CA ARG A 73 -8.82 -8.64 4.71
C ARG A 73 -8.93 -8.96 3.22
N ASP A 74 -9.84 -9.83 2.87
CA ASP A 74 -10.19 -10.21 1.49
C ASP A 74 -11.69 -10.03 1.20
N ASP A 75 -12.40 -9.42 2.16
CA ASP A 75 -13.80 -9.02 2.09
C ASP A 75 -14.00 -7.62 2.73
N ASP A 76 -15.26 -7.19 2.90
CA ASP A 76 -15.61 -5.93 3.57
C ASP A 76 -15.66 -6.08 5.09
N SER A 77 -14.63 -6.67 5.70
CA SER A 77 -14.44 -6.72 7.16
C SER A 77 -13.55 -5.59 7.65
N PHE A 78 -13.75 -5.19 8.92
CA PHE A 78 -12.89 -4.22 9.61
C PHE A 78 -11.92 -4.94 10.55
N LEU A 79 -10.69 -4.44 10.63
CA LEU A 79 -9.69 -4.81 11.63
C LEU A 79 -9.09 -3.53 12.20
N GLU A 80 -8.87 -3.52 13.51
CA GLU A 80 -8.12 -2.45 14.18
C GLU A 80 -6.65 -2.45 13.72
N LEU A 81 -5.96 -1.29 13.83
CA LEU A 81 -4.59 -1.14 13.35
C LEU A 81 -3.61 -2.11 14.03
N ASP A 82 -3.78 -2.35 15.34
CA ASP A 82 -2.96 -3.30 16.09
C ASP A 82 -3.21 -4.75 15.66
N GLU A 83 -4.45 -5.11 15.31
CA GLU A 83 -4.80 -6.43 14.77
C GLU A 83 -4.15 -6.65 13.41
N ARG A 84 -4.12 -5.63 12.53
CA ARG A 84 -3.45 -5.68 11.22
C ARG A 84 -1.96 -5.96 11.39
N CYS A 85 -1.28 -5.18 12.22
CA CYS A 85 0.14 -5.37 12.53
C CYS A 85 0.41 -6.73 13.19
N ALA A 86 -0.42 -7.12 14.17
CA ALA A 86 -0.29 -8.42 14.84
C ALA A 86 -0.46 -9.59 13.87
N LYS A 87 -1.40 -9.51 12.92
CA LYS A 87 -1.61 -10.55 11.90
C LYS A 87 -0.36 -10.73 11.04
N ALA A 88 0.24 -9.64 10.58
CA ALA A 88 1.47 -9.67 9.78
C ALA A 88 2.68 -10.18 10.58
N ASN A 89 2.89 -9.66 11.79
CA ASN A 89 4.00 -10.06 12.65
C ASN A 89 3.90 -11.55 13.06
N ASN A 90 2.70 -12.03 13.38
CA ASN A 90 2.45 -13.43 13.72
C ASN A 90 2.62 -14.38 12.52
N ALA A 91 2.26 -13.94 11.33
CA ALA A 91 2.49 -14.68 10.09
C ALA A 91 3.96 -14.73 9.70
N LYS A 92 4.83 -13.95 10.36
CA LYS A 92 6.24 -13.76 10.01
C LYS A 92 6.40 -13.37 8.54
N ALA A 93 5.55 -12.47 8.07
CA ALA A 93 5.64 -11.95 6.72
C ALA A 93 7.00 -11.26 6.50
N ASP A 94 7.56 -11.41 5.33
CA ASP A 94 8.83 -10.79 4.94
C ASP A 94 8.66 -9.33 4.48
N MET A 95 7.45 -8.95 4.06
CA MET A 95 7.09 -7.57 3.70
C MET A 95 5.63 -7.30 4.04
N TYR A 96 5.29 -6.02 4.19
CA TYR A 96 3.93 -5.54 4.42
C TYR A 96 3.62 -4.36 3.50
N VAL A 97 2.51 -4.43 2.76
CA VAL A 97 2.06 -3.36 1.87
C VAL A 97 0.61 -3.02 2.19
N SER A 98 0.38 -1.80 2.68
CA SER A 98 -0.95 -1.23 2.89
C SER A 98 -1.37 -0.40 1.68
N LEU A 99 -2.62 -0.53 1.26
CA LEU A 99 -3.17 0.09 0.04
C LEU A 99 -4.31 1.02 0.42
N HIS A 100 -4.19 2.28 0.00
CA HIS A 100 -5.05 3.40 0.34
C HIS A 100 -5.33 4.30 -0.85
N ARG A 101 -6.28 5.21 -0.69
CA ARG A 101 -6.58 6.33 -1.59
C ARG A 101 -6.54 7.63 -0.80
N ASN A 102 -5.70 8.56 -1.21
CA ASN A 102 -5.54 9.85 -0.56
C ASN A 102 -6.77 10.76 -0.75
N SER A 103 -6.88 11.79 0.05
CA SER A 103 -7.89 12.86 -0.10
C SER A 103 -7.32 14.23 0.21
N TYR A 104 -7.83 15.24 -0.48
CA TYR A 104 -7.49 16.63 -0.19
C TYR A 104 -8.62 17.56 -0.64
N ASP A 105 -8.80 18.69 0.07
CA ASP A 105 -9.74 19.75 -0.32
C ASP A 105 -9.01 20.78 -1.20
N GLY A 106 -8.85 20.48 -2.48
CA GLY A 106 -8.15 21.30 -3.46
C GLY A 106 -7.62 20.47 -4.64
N ASP A 107 -7.06 21.12 -5.64
CA ASP A 107 -6.58 20.51 -6.89
C ASP A 107 -5.20 19.84 -6.66
N ILE A 108 -5.19 18.65 -6.04
CA ILE A 108 -3.99 17.84 -5.83
C ILE A 108 -4.25 16.41 -6.30
N SER A 109 -3.39 15.90 -7.18
CA SER A 109 -3.45 14.54 -7.71
C SER A 109 -2.10 13.83 -7.58
N GLY A 110 -2.06 12.53 -7.84
CA GLY A 110 -0.84 11.74 -7.91
C GLY A 110 -0.71 10.65 -6.86
N VAL A 111 0.30 9.84 -7.03
CA VAL A 111 0.61 8.68 -6.18
C VAL A 111 1.81 8.99 -5.30
N GLU A 112 1.71 8.65 -4.02
CA GLU A 112 2.82 8.73 -3.06
C GLU A 112 2.90 7.44 -2.25
N VAL A 113 4.09 7.12 -1.73
CA VAL A 113 4.28 5.93 -0.91
C VAL A 113 5.00 6.31 0.39
N TRP A 114 4.35 6.01 1.51
CA TRP A 114 4.81 6.38 2.84
C TRP A 114 5.57 5.23 3.51
N VAL A 115 6.70 5.55 4.10
CA VAL A 115 7.51 4.63 4.91
C VAL A 115 7.83 5.23 6.28
N ASN A 116 8.48 4.44 7.15
CA ASN A 116 8.89 4.91 8.47
C ASN A 116 9.86 6.10 8.37
N ASN A 117 9.74 7.05 9.30
CA ASN A 117 10.55 8.29 9.33
C ASN A 117 12.03 8.06 9.70
N SER A 118 12.40 6.86 10.13
CA SER A 118 13.82 6.46 10.27
C SER A 118 14.49 6.15 8.93
N GLU A 119 13.75 6.26 7.83
CA GLU A 119 14.20 6.01 6.45
C GLU A 119 14.86 4.62 6.27
N PRO A 120 14.20 3.51 6.69
CA PRO A 120 14.82 2.21 6.62
C PRO A 120 15.11 1.83 5.18
N GLU A 121 16.28 1.28 4.92
CA GLU A 121 16.75 0.97 3.55
C GLU A 121 15.78 0.04 2.81
N TYR A 122 15.30 -1.01 3.47
CA TYR A 122 14.44 -2.01 2.82
C TYR A 122 13.02 -1.48 2.60
N ASP A 123 12.48 -0.69 3.53
CA ASP A 123 11.17 -0.02 3.38
C ASP A 123 11.20 0.98 2.22
N THR A 124 12.27 1.80 2.16
CA THR A 124 12.47 2.78 1.09
C THR A 124 12.62 2.09 -0.27
N LYS A 125 13.35 0.96 -0.32
CA LYS A 125 13.49 0.16 -1.54
C LYS A 125 12.16 -0.42 -2.01
N LEU A 126 11.35 -0.95 -1.07
CA LEU A 126 10.01 -1.47 -1.35
C LEU A 126 9.11 -0.38 -1.94
N ALA A 127 9.07 0.78 -1.28
CA ALA A 127 8.29 1.92 -1.72
C ALA A 127 8.71 2.41 -3.12
N GLN A 128 10.01 2.53 -3.36
CA GLN A 128 10.53 3.00 -4.64
C GLN A 128 10.23 2.02 -5.79
N ASN A 129 10.43 0.72 -5.59
CA ASN A 129 10.16 -0.28 -6.62
C ASN A 129 8.67 -0.32 -7.00
N ILE A 130 7.77 -0.18 -6.01
CA ILE A 130 6.32 -0.08 -6.25
C ILE A 130 6.00 1.19 -7.04
N LEU A 131 6.50 2.34 -6.59
CA LEU A 131 6.22 3.64 -7.21
C LEU A 131 6.74 3.70 -8.66
N ASP A 132 7.95 3.20 -8.91
CA ASP A 132 8.53 3.09 -10.26
C ASP A 132 7.69 2.19 -11.19
N GLY A 133 7.07 1.16 -10.62
CA GLY A 133 6.14 0.29 -11.35
C GLY A 133 4.86 1.01 -11.73
N LEU A 134 4.24 1.70 -10.77
CA LEU A 134 3.02 2.48 -10.98
C LEU A 134 3.22 3.63 -11.97
N GLU A 135 4.36 4.32 -11.90
CA GLU A 135 4.71 5.40 -12.86
C GLU A 135 4.80 4.88 -14.30
N LYS A 136 5.35 3.68 -14.52
CA LYS A 136 5.41 3.04 -15.84
C LYS A 136 4.05 2.65 -16.40
N VAL A 137 3.09 2.28 -15.56
CA VAL A 137 1.70 2.04 -15.96
C VAL A 137 1.04 3.34 -16.39
N GLY A 138 1.25 4.40 -15.63
CA GLY A 138 0.71 5.74 -15.86
C GLY A 138 -0.08 6.23 -14.64
N ILE A 139 0.44 7.24 -14.00
CA ILE A 139 -0.18 7.97 -12.88
C ILE A 139 -0.26 9.45 -13.23
N SER A 140 -1.13 10.20 -12.57
CA SER A 140 -1.28 11.63 -12.86
C SER A 140 -0.04 12.43 -12.46
N GLU A 141 0.55 12.12 -11.30
CA GLU A 141 1.79 12.70 -10.79
C GLU A 141 2.52 11.67 -9.91
N ASN A 142 3.84 11.60 -10.01
CA ASN A 142 4.69 10.88 -9.08
C ASN A 142 5.10 11.83 -7.96
N ARG A 143 4.51 11.63 -6.77
CA ARG A 143 4.75 12.48 -5.59
C ARG A 143 5.89 11.97 -4.71
N GLY A 144 6.52 10.86 -5.09
CA GLY A 144 7.71 10.31 -4.45
C GLY A 144 7.43 9.43 -3.24
N VAL A 145 8.53 8.93 -2.67
CA VAL A 145 8.53 8.25 -1.38
C VAL A 145 8.53 9.31 -0.27
N GLN A 146 7.61 9.16 0.67
CA GLN A 146 7.41 10.06 1.80
C GLN A 146 7.79 9.37 3.11
N TYR A 147 8.17 10.15 4.12
CA TYR A 147 8.68 9.63 5.37
C TYR A 147 7.86 10.12 6.56
N GLY A 148 7.41 9.18 7.40
CA GLY A 148 6.65 9.50 8.60
C GLY A 148 5.13 9.48 8.39
N TYR A 149 4.47 10.58 8.65
CA TYR A 149 3.02 10.76 8.55
C TYR A 149 2.71 12.09 7.87
N VAL A 150 1.63 12.15 7.11
CA VAL A 150 1.20 13.38 6.43
C VAL A 150 1.09 14.55 7.42
N GLY A 151 1.77 15.66 7.08
CA GLY A 151 1.77 16.86 7.92
C GLY A 151 2.62 16.79 9.20
N ASN A 152 3.17 15.63 9.57
CA ASN A 152 4.05 15.48 10.73
C ASN A 152 5.10 14.38 10.54
N SER A 153 6.26 14.73 10.02
CA SER A 153 7.39 13.80 9.83
C SER A 153 8.02 13.26 11.13
N GLY A 154 7.62 13.78 12.29
CA GLY A 154 8.09 13.30 13.59
C GLY A 154 7.36 12.05 14.11
N VAL A 155 6.28 11.63 13.46
CA VAL A 155 5.51 10.41 13.77
C VAL A 155 5.41 9.53 12.53
N ASN A 156 4.89 8.32 12.67
CA ASN A 156 4.71 7.38 11.57
C ASN A 156 3.26 6.95 11.45
N TYR A 157 2.85 6.54 10.25
CA TYR A 157 1.66 5.70 10.13
C TYR A 157 1.81 4.47 11.01
N TYR A 158 0.73 4.07 11.68
CA TYR A 158 0.76 3.00 12.67
C TYR A 158 1.35 1.70 12.10
N ILE A 159 0.94 1.32 10.90
CA ILE A 159 1.43 0.10 10.25
C ILE A 159 2.94 0.16 9.95
N ASN A 160 3.48 1.33 9.63
CA ASN A 160 4.91 1.51 9.39
C ASN A 160 5.71 1.56 10.69
N ALA A 161 5.07 1.91 11.82
CA ALA A 161 5.72 1.92 13.14
C ALA A 161 5.73 0.55 13.81
N ASP A 162 4.63 -0.23 13.68
CA ASP A 162 4.37 -1.41 14.53
C ASP A 162 4.61 -2.75 13.82
N THR A 163 4.92 -2.75 12.53
CA THR A 163 5.40 -3.93 11.79
C THR A 163 6.91 -4.07 11.88
N VAL A 164 7.43 -5.31 12.03
CA VAL A 164 8.88 -5.56 12.17
C VAL A 164 9.59 -5.74 10.82
N MET A 165 8.86 -6.16 9.79
CA MET A 165 9.35 -6.34 8.43
C MET A 165 9.35 -5.00 7.66
N PRO A 166 10.03 -4.91 6.50
CA PRO A 166 9.86 -3.80 5.57
C PRO A 166 8.40 -3.54 5.26
N SER A 167 7.96 -2.30 5.41
CA SER A 167 6.56 -1.91 5.19
C SER A 167 6.44 -0.58 4.47
N CYS A 168 5.36 -0.44 3.72
CA CYS A 168 4.96 0.83 3.14
C CYS A 168 3.43 0.96 3.08
N LEU A 169 2.96 2.21 3.04
CA LEU A 169 1.58 2.57 2.76
C LEU A 169 1.54 3.30 1.42
N VAL A 170 0.79 2.75 0.48
CA VAL A 170 0.67 3.25 -0.90
C VAL A 170 -0.63 4.03 -1.03
N GLU A 171 -0.52 5.32 -1.31
CA GLU A 171 -1.64 6.20 -1.66
C GLU A 171 -1.80 6.22 -3.18
N LEU A 172 -2.78 5.47 -3.69
CA LEU A 172 -3.02 5.25 -5.13
C LEU A 172 -3.85 6.39 -5.76
N GLY A 173 -3.35 7.61 -5.64
CA GLY A 173 -4.02 8.81 -6.09
C GLY A 173 -5.09 9.32 -5.13
N PHE A 174 -5.56 10.54 -5.38
CA PHE A 174 -6.56 11.21 -4.56
C PHE A 174 -7.97 10.82 -5.02
N ILE A 175 -8.75 10.20 -4.14
CA ILE A 175 -10.13 9.80 -4.45
C ILE A 175 -11.03 11.01 -4.70
N THR A 176 -10.64 12.19 -4.20
CA THR A 176 -11.32 13.46 -4.45
C THR A 176 -11.12 14.00 -5.86
N GLU A 177 -10.15 13.45 -6.63
CA GLU A 177 -9.77 13.91 -7.95
C GLU A 177 -10.27 13.00 -9.08
N ASP A 178 -11.01 13.55 -10.03
CA ASP A 178 -11.57 12.80 -11.16
C ASP A 178 -10.48 12.16 -12.04
N VAL A 179 -9.32 12.81 -12.18
CA VAL A 179 -8.19 12.28 -12.98
C VAL A 179 -7.63 11.01 -12.36
N ASP A 180 -7.44 10.98 -11.04
CA ASP A 180 -6.91 9.82 -10.32
C ASP A 180 -7.95 8.69 -10.27
N ASN A 181 -9.22 9.02 -10.09
CA ASN A 181 -10.31 8.05 -10.14
C ASN A 181 -10.41 7.38 -11.52
N LYS A 182 -10.29 8.17 -12.58
CA LYS A 182 -10.30 7.64 -13.95
C LYS A 182 -9.11 6.71 -14.20
N LEU A 183 -7.89 7.12 -13.83
CA LEU A 183 -6.69 6.30 -14.00
C LEU A 183 -6.78 5.00 -13.16
N PHE A 184 -7.29 5.09 -11.93
CA PHE A 184 -7.52 3.92 -11.10
C PHE A 184 -8.46 2.91 -11.76
N ASP A 185 -9.59 3.37 -12.31
CA ASP A 185 -10.57 2.50 -12.95
C ASP A 185 -10.04 1.91 -14.28
N GLU A 186 -9.30 2.69 -15.07
CA GLU A 186 -8.73 2.25 -16.34
C GLU A 186 -7.56 1.28 -16.18
N HIS A 187 -6.79 1.37 -15.08
CA HIS A 187 -5.52 0.64 -14.87
C HIS A 187 -5.52 -0.26 -13.63
N LEU A 188 -6.69 -0.58 -13.05
CA LEU A 188 -6.78 -1.35 -11.80
C LEU A 188 -5.95 -2.64 -11.82
N THR A 189 -6.07 -3.41 -12.90
CA THR A 189 -5.35 -4.69 -13.07
C THR A 189 -3.83 -4.47 -13.24
N GLU A 190 -3.45 -3.47 -14.02
CA GLU A 190 -2.06 -3.11 -14.26
C GLU A 190 -1.40 -2.54 -13.00
N TYR A 191 -2.14 -1.78 -12.18
CA TYR A 191 -1.67 -1.32 -10.87
C TYR A 191 -1.44 -2.49 -9.91
N GLY A 192 -2.38 -3.44 -9.84
CA GLY A 192 -2.20 -4.65 -9.05
C GLY A 192 -0.95 -5.43 -9.47
N GLN A 193 -0.72 -5.58 -10.78
CA GLN A 193 0.48 -6.22 -11.31
C GLN A 193 1.75 -5.42 -10.99
N ALA A 194 1.75 -4.11 -11.18
CA ALA A 194 2.92 -3.26 -10.93
C ALA A 194 3.35 -3.28 -9.45
N ILE A 195 2.39 -3.27 -8.52
CA ILE A 195 2.65 -3.40 -7.09
C ILE A 195 3.26 -4.78 -6.79
N ALA A 196 2.67 -5.86 -7.32
CA ALA A 196 3.20 -7.21 -7.15
C ALA A 196 4.62 -7.35 -7.72
N ASP A 197 4.88 -6.79 -8.89
CA ASP A 197 6.20 -6.76 -9.52
C ASP A 197 7.22 -6.00 -8.65
N GLY A 198 6.83 -4.85 -8.08
CA GLY A 198 7.67 -4.06 -7.18
C GLY A 198 8.04 -4.81 -5.90
N ILE A 199 7.08 -5.53 -5.31
CA ILE A 199 7.31 -6.40 -4.14
C ILE A 199 8.32 -7.49 -4.47
N VAL A 200 8.14 -8.22 -5.57
CA VAL A 200 9.06 -9.29 -5.98
C VAL A 200 10.44 -8.73 -6.33
N GLN A 201 10.50 -7.61 -7.04
CA GLN A 201 11.77 -6.96 -7.34
C GLN A 201 12.52 -6.58 -6.05
N THR A 202 11.79 -6.10 -5.04
CA THR A 202 12.38 -5.79 -3.73
C THR A 202 12.96 -7.05 -3.08
N ALA A 203 12.24 -8.18 -3.09
CA ALA A 203 12.71 -9.43 -2.52
C ALA A 203 14.03 -9.89 -3.16
N VAL A 204 14.20 -9.67 -4.47
CA VAL A 204 15.45 -9.95 -5.19
C VAL A 204 16.54 -8.93 -4.82
N ASP A 205 16.22 -7.64 -4.85
CA ASP A 205 17.19 -6.56 -4.60
C ASP A 205 17.82 -6.62 -3.21
N VAL A 206 17.03 -7.00 -2.18
CA VAL A 206 17.52 -7.12 -0.81
C VAL A 206 18.14 -8.51 -0.51
N GLY A 207 18.17 -9.41 -1.50
CA GLY A 207 18.75 -10.74 -1.36
C GLY A 207 17.92 -11.71 -0.51
N LEU A 208 16.60 -11.48 -0.39
CA LEU A 208 15.69 -12.42 0.27
C LEU A 208 15.53 -13.69 -0.56
N VAL A 209 15.37 -13.51 -1.88
CA VAL A 209 15.33 -14.59 -2.88
C VAL A 209 16.30 -14.27 -4.02
N ASP A 210 16.68 -15.28 -4.79
CA ASP A 210 17.40 -15.08 -6.05
C ASP A 210 16.42 -14.89 -7.23
N GLU A 211 16.93 -14.59 -8.41
CA GLU A 211 16.12 -14.38 -9.65
C GLU A 211 15.27 -15.61 -10.03
N SER A 212 15.62 -16.80 -9.55
CA SER A 212 14.82 -18.02 -9.77
C SER A 212 13.71 -18.21 -8.73
N GLY A 213 13.62 -17.32 -7.75
CA GLY A 213 12.66 -17.34 -6.65
C GLY A 213 13.11 -18.14 -5.44
N LYS A 214 14.30 -18.74 -5.49
CA LYS A 214 14.82 -19.53 -4.37
C LYS A 214 15.18 -18.64 -3.19
N ARG A 215 14.62 -18.96 -2.01
CA ARG A 215 14.95 -18.26 -0.77
C ARG A 215 16.41 -18.38 -0.40
N LEU A 216 17.04 -17.25 -0.08
CA LEU A 216 18.45 -17.15 0.31
C LEU A 216 18.60 -16.92 1.83
N MET A 217 17.63 -16.30 2.47
CA MET A 217 17.60 -16.05 3.90
C MET A 217 16.76 -17.11 4.62
N SER A 218 17.29 -17.70 5.70
CA SER A 218 16.59 -18.73 6.49
C SER A 218 15.56 -18.16 7.46
N GLU A 219 15.65 -16.87 7.78
CA GLU A 219 14.81 -16.17 8.73
C GLU A 219 13.93 -15.14 8.04
N GLN A 220 12.91 -14.65 8.75
CA GLN A 220 12.07 -13.55 8.31
C GLN A 220 12.92 -12.32 7.99
N LEU A 221 12.59 -11.63 6.91
CA LEU A 221 13.17 -10.32 6.64
C LEU A 221 12.66 -9.31 7.67
N ILE A 222 13.58 -8.62 8.32
CA ILE A 222 13.25 -7.53 9.26
C ILE A 222 13.89 -6.23 8.78
N SER A 223 13.30 -5.11 9.17
CA SER A 223 13.85 -3.79 8.88
C SER A 223 14.65 -3.30 10.10
N PRO A 224 15.98 -3.38 10.07
CA PRO A 224 16.82 -3.19 11.27
C PRO A 224 16.81 -1.74 11.78
N GLU A 225 16.51 -0.78 10.94
CA GLU A 225 16.49 0.64 11.30
C GLU A 225 15.17 1.06 11.96
N LYS A 226 14.13 0.22 11.93
CA LYS A 226 12.89 0.54 12.63
C LYS A 226 13.11 0.49 14.15
N PRO A 227 12.72 1.53 14.88
CA PRO A 227 12.76 1.47 16.33
C PRO A 227 11.83 0.35 16.80
N VAL A 228 12.34 -0.56 17.64
CA VAL A 228 11.50 -1.58 18.27
C VAL A 228 10.59 -0.85 19.24
N ASN A 229 9.29 -0.77 18.92
CA ASN A 229 8.30 -0.28 19.87
C ASN A 229 8.23 -1.25 21.06
N ASN A 230 8.95 -0.97 22.13
CA ASN A 230 8.64 -1.54 23.43
C ASN A 230 7.23 -1.08 23.79
N LYS A 231 6.34 -2.01 24.09
CA LYS A 231 4.88 -1.86 24.31
C LYS A 231 4.45 -0.86 25.42
N ASP A 232 5.17 0.23 25.64
CA ASP A 232 4.83 1.32 26.55
C ASP A 232 4.39 2.60 25.81
N SER A 233 4.13 2.54 24.50
CA SER A 233 3.68 3.69 23.73
C SER A 233 2.16 3.90 23.78
N SER A 234 1.62 4.16 24.99
CA SER A 234 0.35 4.88 25.15
C SER A 234 0.39 6.31 24.55
N SER A 235 1.58 6.76 24.10
CA SER A 235 1.80 8.09 23.53
C SER A 235 1.51 8.19 22.03
N ALA A 236 1.47 7.11 21.28
CA ALA A 236 1.17 7.15 19.85
C ALA A 236 -0.35 7.32 19.61
N VAL A 237 -1.19 6.71 20.47
CA VAL A 237 -2.64 6.86 20.40
C VAL A 237 -3.07 8.27 20.85
N ASP A 238 -2.37 8.87 21.84
CA ASP A 238 -2.64 10.24 22.30
C ASP A 238 -2.21 11.31 21.28
N ALA A 239 -1.25 11.04 20.40
CA ALA A 239 -0.86 11.97 19.33
C ALA A 239 -1.91 12.04 18.20
N MET A 240 -2.70 10.99 18.01
CA MET A 240 -3.79 10.95 17.02
C MET A 240 -5.08 11.63 17.50
N THR A 241 -5.21 11.95 18.81
CA THR A 241 -6.42 12.57 19.39
C THR A 241 -6.26 14.04 19.77
N GLN A 242 -5.11 14.67 19.50
CA GLN A 242 -4.92 16.10 19.77
C GLN A 242 -5.17 16.93 18.51
N PRO A 243 -6.02 17.98 18.56
CA PRO A 243 -6.18 18.89 17.43
C PRO A 243 -4.87 19.61 17.15
N MET A 244 -4.44 19.61 15.90
CA MET A 244 -3.23 20.32 15.46
C MET A 244 -3.27 21.78 15.88
N GLN A 245 -2.29 22.23 16.67
CA GLN A 245 -1.99 23.64 16.82
C GLN A 245 -1.29 24.10 15.53
N THR A 246 -1.95 25.02 14.82
CA THR A 246 -1.43 25.63 13.60
C THR A 246 -0.19 26.45 13.91
N ASP A 247 0.99 25.97 13.51
CA ASP A 247 2.17 26.81 13.36
C ASP A 247 2.14 27.41 11.95
N SER A 248 2.11 28.73 11.85
CA SER A 248 1.79 29.53 10.66
C SER A 248 2.93 29.64 9.64
N SER A 249 3.78 28.62 9.49
CA SER A 249 4.95 28.65 8.61
C SER A 249 5.13 27.44 7.68
N ALA A 250 4.14 26.55 7.56
CA ALA A 250 4.17 25.44 6.59
C ALA A 250 2.84 25.37 5.85
N ASP A 251 2.69 26.25 4.85
CA ASP A 251 1.63 26.15 3.85
C ASP A 251 1.93 24.98 2.90
N ILE A 252 1.42 23.78 3.17
CA ILE A 252 1.19 22.81 2.08
C ILE A 252 -0.01 21.85 2.35
N TYR A 253 -0.38 21.54 3.59
CA TYR A 253 -1.54 20.67 3.84
C TYR A 253 -2.38 21.22 4.99
N ASN A 254 -3.44 21.96 4.68
CA ASN A 254 -4.45 22.31 5.66
C ASN A 254 -5.50 21.20 5.67
N THR A 255 -5.27 20.18 6.44
CA THR A 255 -6.19 19.05 6.59
C THR A 255 -7.31 19.42 7.54
N GLN A 256 -8.54 19.46 7.04
CA GLN A 256 -9.68 19.25 7.91
C GLN A 256 -9.61 17.82 8.46
N GLU A 257 -9.81 17.73 9.76
CA GLU A 257 -9.92 16.58 10.62
C GLU A 257 -10.40 15.30 9.90
N ASN A 258 -9.48 14.38 9.66
CA ASN A 258 -9.83 12.99 9.50
C ASN A 258 -9.23 12.23 10.68
N GLU A 259 -10.07 12.01 11.70
CA GLU A 259 -9.78 11.24 12.91
C GLU A 259 -9.70 9.73 12.64
N TRP A 260 -9.00 9.25 11.62
CA TRP A 260 -8.96 7.79 11.41
C TRP A 260 -7.84 7.39 10.44
N TYR A 261 -6.61 7.28 10.95
CA TYR A 261 -5.56 6.47 10.33
C TYR A 261 -4.79 5.66 11.36
#